data_d018c76d36670dc3399e54ede75fa37f
#
_entry.id   d018c76d36670dc3399e54ede75fa37f
#
_cell.length_a   1.000
_cell.length_b   1.000
_cell.length_c   1.000
_cell.angle_alpha   90.00
_cell.angle_beta   90.00
_cell.angle_gamma   90.00
#
_symmetry.space_group_name_H-M   'P 1'
#
loop_
_entity.id
_entity.type
_entity.pdbx_description
1 polymer ?
#
loop_
_entity_poly.entity_id
_entity_poly.type
_entity_poly.pdbx_seq_one_letter_code
_entity_poly.pdbx_strand_id
1 'polypeptide(L)'
;LLKKIVPLQDYILGLDPEESKKDSNMRVIKEAIRHVIDGKPLGIFPAGEVSSYQADSNHVEDKEWDSSVLKLVKMAKVPVIPIYFKGSNSLLFYLLGMIHPVLKTIKLPSELLNKKNRVVKLRIGNPISVETQNTFHDIAQYGKFLRAKTYLLGSALEVKKFFIKSQKAMPKAEPVAAETE
;
A
#
# COMPACT_ATOMS: atom_id res chain seq x y z
N LEU A 1 -3.51 -4.12 16.74
CA LEU A 1 -2.51 -5.20 16.81
C LEU A 1 -1.09 -4.61 16.87
N LEU A 2 -0.69 -3.74 15.95
CA LEU A 2 0.68 -3.21 15.87
C LEU A 2 1.12 -2.43 17.11
N LYS A 3 0.24 -1.68 17.77
CA LYS A 3 0.51 -0.99 19.04
C LYS A 3 0.87 -1.93 20.21
N LYS A 4 0.65 -3.24 20.06
CA LYS A 4 1.05 -4.24 21.05
C LYS A 4 2.50 -4.71 20.88
N ILE A 5 3.17 -4.31 19.81
CA ILE A 5 4.58 -4.62 19.55
C ILE A 5 5.41 -3.50 20.19
N VAL A 6 5.96 -3.76 21.37
CA VAL A 6 6.65 -2.77 22.23
C VAL A 6 7.67 -1.91 21.46
N PRO A 7 8.55 -2.44 20.60
CA PRO A 7 9.51 -1.62 19.85
C PRO A 7 8.89 -0.68 18.81
N LEU A 8 7.61 -0.86 18.45
CA LEU A 8 6.94 -0.08 17.40
C LEU A 8 5.90 0.89 17.95
N GLN A 9 5.51 0.78 19.23
CA GLN A 9 4.38 1.56 19.76
C GLN A 9 4.61 3.08 19.68
N ASP A 10 5.84 3.55 19.83
CA ASP A 10 6.19 4.98 19.78
C ASP A 10 6.23 5.54 18.34
N TYR A 11 6.22 4.66 17.34
CA TYR A 11 6.25 5.01 15.92
C TYR A 11 4.90 4.85 15.23
N ILE A 12 3.86 4.39 15.95
CA ILE A 12 2.56 4.06 15.38
C ILE A 12 1.45 4.92 15.97
N LEU A 13 0.90 5.79 15.13
CA LEU A 13 -0.34 6.50 15.39
C LEU A 13 -1.51 5.64 14.89
N GLY A 14 -2.38 5.20 15.77
CA GLY A 14 -3.53 4.36 15.41
C GLY A 14 -4.83 5.12 15.56
N LEU A 15 -5.61 5.20 14.49
CA LEU A 15 -7.00 5.64 14.53
C LEU A 15 -7.88 4.44 14.91
N ASP A 16 -8.88 4.70 15.72
CA ASP A 16 -9.87 3.69 16.12
C ASP A 16 -11.11 3.87 15.25
N PRO A 17 -11.59 2.82 14.57
CA PRO A 17 -12.77 2.93 13.71
C PRO A 17 -14.09 3.12 14.48
N GLU A 18 -14.10 2.94 15.80
CA GLU A 18 -15.31 3.12 16.59
C GLU A 18 -15.69 4.60 16.74
N GLU A 19 -16.94 4.92 16.44
CA GLU A 19 -17.48 6.29 16.54
C GLU A 19 -17.43 6.87 17.97
N SER A 20 -17.48 6.03 18.98
CA SER A 20 -17.40 6.41 20.40
C SER A 20 -16.06 7.06 20.79
N LYS A 21 -15.03 6.95 19.93
CA LYS A 21 -13.66 7.43 20.20
C LYS A 21 -13.26 8.65 19.37
N LYS A 22 -14.22 9.47 18.96
CA LYS A 22 -13.97 10.68 18.13
C LYS A 22 -12.95 11.62 18.75
N ASP A 23 -12.99 11.85 20.07
CA ASP A 23 -12.03 12.74 20.74
C ASP A 23 -10.61 12.17 20.76
N SER A 24 -10.49 10.84 20.96
CA SER A 24 -9.20 10.15 20.86
C SER A 24 -8.61 10.26 19.44
N ASN A 25 -9.44 10.04 18.44
CA ASN A 25 -9.04 10.13 17.02
C ASN A 25 -8.63 11.58 16.67
N MET A 26 -9.32 12.59 17.19
CA MET A 26 -8.97 13.98 16.96
C MET A 26 -7.59 14.34 17.53
N ARG A 27 -7.22 13.79 18.69
CA ARG A 27 -5.86 13.97 19.24
C ARG A 27 -4.81 13.35 18.32
N VAL A 28 -5.03 12.12 17.86
CA VAL A 28 -4.13 11.41 16.93
C VAL A 28 -3.98 12.19 15.63
N ILE A 29 -5.06 12.74 15.08
CA ILE A 29 -5.03 13.56 13.86
C ILE A 29 -4.20 14.83 14.08
N LYS A 30 -4.40 15.55 15.20
CA LYS A 30 -3.61 16.73 15.53
C LYS A 30 -2.11 16.41 15.70
N GLU A 31 -1.80 15.31 16.36
CA GLU A 31 -0.43 14.83 16.53
C GLU A 31 0.22 14.48 15.18
N ALA A 32 -0.49 13.78 14.31
CA ALA A 32 -0.04 13.45 12.96
C ALA A 32 0.25 14.70 12.12
N ILE A 33 -0.65 15.69 12.15
CA ILE A 33 -0.47 16.97 11.44
C ILE A 33 0.76 17.72 11.99
N ARG A 34 0.89 17.79 13.31
CA ARG A 34 2.05 18.45 13.95
C ARG A 34 3.35 17.79 13.55
N HIS A 35 3.40 16.45 13.58
CA HIS A 35 4.56 15.68 13.19
C HIS A 35 5.02 16.02 11.75
N VAL A 36 4.08 16.19 10.84
CA VAL A 36 4.37 16.55 9.44
C VAL A 36 4.78 18.03 9.31
N ILE A 37 4.14 18.94 10.05
CA ILE A 37 4.52 20.37 10.07
C ILE A 37 5.94 20.55 10.62
N ASP A 38 6.35 19.72 11.59
CA ASP A 38 7.71 19.69 12.13
C ASP A 38 8.74 19.13 11.12
N GLY A 39 8.35 18.88 9.86
CA GLY A 39 9.21 18.39 8.78
C GLY A 39 9.50 16.89 8.84
N LYS A 40 8.78 16.13 9.65
CA LYS A 40 8.99 14.68 9.80
C LYS A 40 8.08 13.90 8.85
N PRO A 41 8.59 12.82 8.21
CA PRO A 41 7.76 12.02 7.32
C PRO A 41 6.72 11.20 8.09
N LEU A 42 5.52 11.07 7.51
CA LEU A 42 4.43 10.25 8.03
C LEU A 42 4.03 9.19 7.01
N GLY A 43 4.16 7.91 7.37
CA GLY A 43 3.65 6.80 6.59
C GLY A 43 2.18 6.52 6.91
N ILE A 44 1.35 6.41 5.86
CA ILE A 44 -0.09 6.18 6.02
C ILE A 44 -0.51 4.95 5.21
N PHE A 45 -1.31 4.08 5.83
CA PHE A 45 -2.01 2.96 5.19
C PHE A 45 -3.51 3.30 5.13
N PRO A 46 -3.98 3.93 4.04
CA PRO A 46 -5.28 4.59 4.03
C PRO A 46 -6.48 3.64 4.00
N ALA A 47 -6.29 2.36 3.67
CA ALA A 47 -7.33 1.34 3.77
C ALA A 47 -7.62 0.91 5.21
N GLY A 48 -6.73 1.22 6.17
CA GLY A 48 -6.86 0.87 7.59
C GLY A 48 -6.75 -0.63 7.89
N GLU A 49 -6.73 -1.48 6.88
CA GLU A 49 -6.61 -2.92 7.01
C GLU A 49 -5.75 -3.54 5.90
N VAL A 50 -5.40 -4.80 6.08
CA VAL A 50 -4.64 -5.57 5.08
C VAL A 50 -5.53 -5.91 3.90
N SER A 51 -4.98 -5.76 2.68
CA SER A 51 -5.64 -6.10 1.42
C SER A 51 -6.30 -7.49 1.48
N SER A 52 -7.45 -7.63 0.88
CA SER A 52 -8.25 -8.85 0.86
C SER A 52 -8.62 -9.23 -0.58
N TYR A 53 -8.97 -10.49 -0.79
CA TYR A 53 -9.52 -10.93 -2.05
C TYR A 53 -10.89 -10.28 -2.26
N GLN A 54 -11.06 -9.64 -3.42
CA GLN A 54 -12.32 -9.05 -3.86
C GLN A 54 -12.91 -9.94 -4.95
N ALA A 55 -14.10 -10.49 -4.71
CA ALA A 55 -14.76 -11.38 -5.66
C ALA A 55 -15.12 -10.69 -6.97
N ASP A 56 -15.50 -9.41 -6.89
CA ASP A 56 -15.95 -8.62 -8.04
C ASP A 56 -14.82 -8.33 -9.04
N SER A 57 -13.61 -8.08 -8.56
CA SER A 57 -12.43 -7.82 -9.39
C SER A 57 -11.57 -9.06 -9.65
N ASN A 58 -11.82 -10.16 -8.94
CA ASN A 58 -11.00 -11.38 -8.93
C ASN A 58 -9.52 -11.12 -8.59
N HIS A 59 -9.26 -10.09 -7.79
CA HIS A 59 -7.93 -9.68 -7.37
C HIS A 59 -7.83 -9.44 -5.86
N VAL A 60 -6.58 -9.47 -5.36
CA VAL A 60 -6.27 -9.05 -4.00
C VAL A 60 -5.95 -7.55 -4.05
N GLU A 61 -6.78 -6.78 -3.38
CA GLU A 61 -6.62 -5.33 -3.31
C GLU A 61 -7.10 -4.76 -1.98
N ASP A 62 -6.76 -3.49 -1.73
CA ASP A 62 -7.25 -2.77 -0.58
C ASP A 62 -8.74 -2.48 -0.73
N LYS A 63 -9.45 -2.43 0.38
CA LYS A 63 -10.75 -1.78 0.43
C LYS A 63 -10.65 -0.32 -0.01
N GLU A 64 -11.78 0.31 -0.19
CA GLU A 64 -11.83 1.74 -0.42
C GLU A 64 -11.10 2.49 0.69
N TRP A 65 -10.31 3.49 0.30
CA TRP A 65 -9.51 4.24 1.25
C TRP A 65 -10.38 5.14 2.12
N ASP A 66 -10.10 5.16 3.41
CA ASP A 66 -10.91 5.87 4.40
C ASP A 66 -10.93 7.38 4.17
N SER A 67 -12.12 7.96 4.11
CA SER A 67 -12.33 9.38 3.82
C SER A 67 -11.75 10.30 4.90
N SER A 68 -11.71 9.87 6.16
CA SER A 68 -11.14 10.64 7.27
C SER A 68 -9.63 10.72 7.15
N VAL A 69 -8.99 9.60 6.73
CA VAL A 69 -7.56 9.55 6.42
C VAL A 69 -7.21 10.44 5.23
N LEU A 70 -8.03 10.41 4.17
CA LEU A 70 -7.82 11.26 2.99
C LEU A 70 -7.98 12.75 3.32
N LYS A 71 -8.92 13.10 4.20
CA LYS A 71 -9.06 14.48 4.72
C LYS A 71 -7.83 14.90 5.51
N LEU A 72 -7.30 14.02 6.38
CA LEU A 72 -6.06 14.27 7.11
C LEU A 72 -4.90 14.59 6.15
N VAL A 73 -4.70 13.76 5.13
CA VAL A 73 -3.65 13.96 4.12
C VAL A 73 -3.79 15.32 3.45
N LYS A 74 -5.01 15.68 3.04
CA LYS A 74 -5.28 16.97 2.40
C LYS A 74 -5.07 18.16 3.34
N MET A 75 -5.45 18.03 4.62
CA MET A 75 -5.26 19.06 5.64
C MET A 75 -3.79 19.29 6.00
N ALA A 76 -2.94 18.31 5.85
CA ALA A 76 -1.51 18.39 6.14
C ALA A 76 -0.77 19.36 5.19
N LYS A 77 -1.31 19.62 3.98
CA LYS A 77 -0.74 20.54 2.98
C LYS A 77 0.73 20.29 2.68
N VAL A 78 1.10 19.04 2.54
CA VAL A 78 2.46 18.61 2.18
C VAL A 78 2.42 17.69 0.96
N PRO A 79 3.53 17.55 0.21
CA PRO A 79 3.60 16.62 -0.91
C PRO A 79 3.32 15.18 -0.45
N VAL A 80 2.60 14.42 -1.27
CA VAL A 80 2.30 13.00 -1.05
C VAL A 80 3.18 12.15 -1.95
N ILE A 81 3.90 11.20 -1.38
CA ILE A 81 4.73 10.25 -2.12
C ILE A 81 4.02 8.90 -2.12
N PRO A 82 3.48 8.44 -3.27
CA PRO A 82 2.87 7.12 -3.36
C PRO A 82 3.94 6.03 -3.28
N ILE A 83 3.70 5.01 -2.45
CA ILE A 83 4.59 3.86 -2.30
C ILE A 83 3.78 2.58 -2.49
N TYR A 84 4.19 1.75 -3.42
CA TYR A 84 3.59 0.45 -3.67
C TYR A 84 4.49 -0.67 -3.18
N PHE A 85 3.96 -1.53 -2.32
CA PHE A 85 4.63 -2.75 -1.86
C PHE A 85 4.13 -3.95 -2.68
N LYS A 86 5.04 -4.64 -3.36
CA LYS A 86 4.71 -5.88 -4.05
C LYS A 86 4.81 -7.05 -3.09
N GLY A 87 3.68 -7.66 -2.81
CA GLY A 87 3.61 -8.85 -1.97
C GLY A 87 2.19 -9.38 -1.88
N SER A 88 2.07 -10.62 -1.42
CA SER A 88 0.80 -11.26 -1.10
C SER A 88 0.94 -12.04 0.19
N ASN A 89 -0.15 -12.27 0.86
CA ASN A 89 -0.22 -13.20 1.97
C ASN A 89 -0.47 -14.63 1.44
N SER A 90 -0.53 -15.60 2.33
CA SER A 90 -0.82 -16.99 1.95
C SER A 90 -2.26 -17.15 1.45
N LEU A 91 -2.50 -18.17 0.63
CA LEU A 91 -3.86 -18.51 0.19
C LEU A 91 -4.79 -18.73 1.39
N LEU A 92 -4.29 -19.41 2.43
CA LEU A 92 -5.05 -19.66 3.65
C LEU A 92 -5.48 -18.37 4.35
N PHE A 93 -4.63 -17.33 4.33
CA PHE A 93 -4.97 -16.01 4.87
C PHE A 93 -6.20 -15.42 4.17
N TYR A 94 -6.23 -15.49 2.85
CA TYR A 94 -7.36 -14.96 2.06
C TYR A 94 -8.63 -15.79 2.25
N LEU A 95 -8.52 -17.13 2.27
CA LEU A 95 -9.65 -18.02 2.52
C LEU A 95 -10.27 -17.77 3.90
N LEU A 96 -9.45 -17.64 4.95
CA LEU A 96 -9.94 -17.32 6.29
C LEU A 96 -10.62 -15.94 6.33
N GLY A 97 -10.12 -14.98 5.57
CA GLY A 97 -10.73 -13.65 5.44
C GLY A 97 -12.09 -13.67 4.75
N MET A 98 -12.32 -14.60 3.83
CA MET A 98 -13.62 -14.81 3.18
C MET A 98 -14.65 -15.41 4.15
N ILE A 99 -14.21 -16.26 5.09
CA ILE A 99 -15.10 -16.86 6.08
C ILE A 99 -15.46 -15.84 7.16
N HIS A 100 -14.46 -15.19 7.76
CA HIS A 100 -14.68 -14.18 8.79
C HIS A 100 -13.47 -13.25 8.98
N PRO A 101 -13.67 -11.92 9.07
CA PRO A 101 -12.57 -10.94 9.20
C PRO A 101 -11.66 -11.16 10.42
N VAL A 102 -12.22 -11.65 11.54
CA VAL A 102 -11.44 -11.95 12.76
C VAL A 102 -10.41 -13.05 12.51
N LEU A 103 -10.76 -14.08 11.74
CA LEU A 103 -9.83 -15.18 11.42
C LEU A 103 -8.62 -14.67 10.62
N LYS A 104 -8.85 -13.74 9.69
CA LYS A 104 -7.78 -13.01 8.97
C LYS A 104 -6.85 -12.30 9.96
N THR A 105 -7.41 -11.61 10.95
CA THR A 105 -6.63 -10.86 11.95
C THR A 105 -5.79 -11.78 12.83
N ILE A 106 -6.34 -12.92 13.27
CA ILE A 106 -5.62 -13.93 14.06
C ILE A 106 -4.45 -14.53 13.26
N LYS A 107 -4.60 -14.67 11.94
CA LYS A 107 -3.57 -15.23 11.06
C LYS A 107 -2.40 -14.27 10.79
N LEU A 108 -2.57 -12.94 10.95
CA LEU A 108 -1.55 -11.93 10.65
C LEU A 108 -0.17 -12.18 11.26
N PRO A 109 -0.02 -12.54 12.55
CA PRO A 109 1.29 -12.81 13.13
C PRO A 109 2.06 -13.91 12.39
N SER A 110 1.36 -14.99 11.98
CA SER A 110 2.01 -16.07 11.23
C SER A 110 2.39 -15.66 9.80
N GLU A 111 1.62 -14.76 9.17
CA GLU A 111 1.99 -14.19 7.86
C GLU A 111 3.27 -13.33 7.96
N LEU A 112 3.44 -12.61 9.05
CA LEU A 112 4.67 -11.85 9.30
C LEU A 112 5.88 -12.79 9.42
N LEU A 113 5.75 -13.87 10.17
CA LEU A 113 6.81 -14.88 10.33
C LEU A 113 7.12 -15.59 9.01
N ASN A 114 6.11 -15.89 8.19
CA ASN A 114 6.28 -16.49 6.87
C ASN A 114 7.06 -15.59 5.89
N LYS A 115 7.19 -14.30 6.17
CA LYS A 115 7.96 -13.34 5.37
C LYS A 115 9.40 -13.16 5.85
N LYS A 116 9.80 -13.83 6.93
CA LYS A 116 11.18 -13.82 7.41
C LYS A 116 12.13 -14.26 6.28
N ASN A 117 13.21 -13.53 6.11
CA ASN A 117 14.23 -13.77 5.07
C ASN A 117 13.73 -13.66 3.62
N ARG A 118 12.56 -13.04 3.38
CA ARG A 118 12.07 -12.75 2.03
C ARG A 118 12.38 -11.31 1.64
N VAL A 119 12.73 -11.11 0.37
CA VAL A 119 12.93 -9.77 -0.19
C VAL A 119 11.57 -9.11 -0.42
N VAL A 120 11.35 -7.98 0.23
CA VAL A 120 10.19 -7.12 0.00
C VAL A 120 10.53 -6.14 -1.12
N LYS A 121 9.78 -6.20 -2.22
CA LYS A 121 9.94 -5.27 -3.35
C LYS A 121 8.97 -4.11 -3.18
N LEU A 122 9.48 -2.90 -3.29
CA LEU A 122 8.67 -1.69 -3.26
C LEU A 122 8.99 -0.79 -4.46
N ARG A 123 8.05 0.07 -4.81
CA ARG A 123 8.25 1.19 -5.74
C ARG A 123 7.78 2.48 -5.11
N ILE A 124 8.61 3.50 -5.27
CA ILE A 124 8.33 4.86 -4.84
C ILE A 124 8.00 5.66 -6.10
N GLY A 125 6.87 6.34 -6.10
CA GLY A 125 6.45 7.21 -7.19
C GLY A 125 6.95 8.64 -7.03
N ASN A 126 6.66 9.47 -8.02
CA ASN A 126 6.97 10.89 -7.95
C ASN A 126 6.08 11.59 -6.91
N PRO A 127 6.60 12.59 -6.20
CA PRO A 127 5.82 13.39 -5.29
C PRO A 127 4.62 14.05 -6.00
N ILE A 128 3.46 13.99 -5.38
CA ILE A 128 2.25 14.69 -5.79
C ILE A 128 2.21 16.00 -5.03
N SER A 129 2.32 17.11 -5.74
CA SER A 129 2.40 18.44 -5.14
C SER A 129 1.08 18.85 -4.47
N VAL A 130 1.14 19.81 -3.57
CA VAL A 130 -0.04 20.38 -2.89
C VAL A 130 -0.99 21.02 -3.90
N GLU A 131 -0.46 21.66 -4.93
CA GLU A 131 -1.26 22.28 -6.01
C GLU A 131 -2.09 21.21 -6.73
N THR A 132 -1.46 20.08 -7.09
CA THR A 132 -2.18 18.94 -7.71
C THR A 132 -3.25 18.39 -6.78
N GLN A 133 -2.96 18.26 -5.48
CA GLN A 133 -3.93 17.78 -4.49
C GLN A 133 -5.14 18.74 -4.38
N ASN A 134 -4.91 20.04 -4.47
CA ASN A 134 -5.93 21.07 -4.36
C ASN A 134 -6.89 21.12 -5.56
N THR A 135 -6.55 20.54 -6.71
CA THR A 135 -7.46 20.44 -7.86
C THR A 135 -8.67 19.54 -7.58
N PHE A 136 -8.58 18.67 -6.59
CA PHE A 136 -9.69 17.77 -6.20
C PHE A 136 -10.55 18.42 -5.12
N HIS A 137 -11.78 18.77 -5.43
CA HIS A 137 -12.74 19.29 -4.45
C HIS A 137 -13.47 18.16 -3.72
N ASP A 138 -13.72 17.05 -4.40
CA ASP A 138 -14.33 15.85 -3.83
C ASP A 138 -13.28 14.90 -3.25
N ILE A 139 -13.49 14.49 -1.99
CA ILE A 139 -12.60 13.56 -1.27
C ILE A 139 -12.60 12.16 -1.89
N ALA A 140 -13.73 11.69 -2.41
CA ALA A 140 -13.78 10.37 -3.03
C ALA A 140 -12.97 10.36 -4.35
N GLN A 141 -13.08 11.40 -5.17
CA GLN A 141 -12.27 11.54 -6.38
C GLN A 141 -10.77 11.67 -6.04
N TYR A 142 -10.43 12.44 -5.01
CA TYR A 142 -9.06 12.54 -4.52
C TYR A 142 -8.51 11.18 -4.09
N GLY A 143 -9.29 10.41 -3.33
CA GLY A 143 -8.91 9.05 -2.92
C GLY A 143 -8.69 8.11 -4.08
N LYS A 144 -9.59 8.11 -5.07
CA LYS A 144 -9.44 7.34 -6.32
C LYS A 144 -8.18 7.72 -7.09
N PHE A 145 -7.86 9.00 -7.16
CA PHE A 145 -6.64 9.49 -7.80
C PHE A 145 -5.37 8.98 -7.09
N LEU A 146 -5.27 9.15 -5.77
CA LEU A 146 -4.11 8.68 -5.01
C LEU A 146 -3.95 7.15 -5.08
N ARG A 147 -5.06 6.43 -4.96
CA ARG A 147 -5.08 4.96 -5.10
C ARG A 147 -4.61 4.54 -6.48
N ALA A 148 -5.13 5.14 -7.55
CA ALA A 148 -4.70 4.85 -8.92
C ALA A 148 -3.20 5.13 -9.12
N LYS A 149 -2.68 6.28 -8.65
CA LYS A 149 -1.24 6.60 -8.71
C LYS A 149 -0.39 5.57 -8.00
N THR A 150 -0.85 5.05 -6.86
CA THR A 150 -0.14 4.01 -6.09
C THR A 150 -0.15 2.67 -6.82
N TYR A 151 -1.30 2.22 -7.33
CA TYR A 151 -1.44 0.93 -8.00
C TYR A 151 -0.75 0.88 -9.37
N LEU A 152 -0.68 2.00 -10.09
CA LEU A 152 0.10 2.10 -11.34
C LEU A 152 1.59 1.77 -11.15
N LEU A 153 2.14 2.01 -9.96
CA LEU A 153 3.51 1.60 -9.63
C LEU A 153 3.66 0.07 -9.61
N GLY A 154 2.59 -0.64 -9.26
CA GLY A 154 2.56 -2.10 -9.26
C GLY A 154 2.59 -2.69 -10.67
N SER A 155 1.80 -2.15 -11.59
CA SER A 155 1.72 -2.62 -12.98
C SER A 155 3.07 -2.57 -13.68
N ALA A 156 3.84 -1.50 -13.48
CA ALA A 156 5.17 -1.37 -14.04
C ALA A 156 6.19 -2.43 -13.54
N LEU A 157 5.98 -2.99 -12.34
CA LEU A 157 6.77 -4.12 -11.83
C LEU A 157 6.41 -5.43 -12.54
N GLU A 158 5.18 -5.58 -12.95
CA GLU A 158 4.71 -6.78 -13.66
C GLU A 158 5.16 -6.81 -15.11
N VAL A 159 5.08 -5.68 -15.80
CA VAL A 159 5.62 -5.51 -17.15
C VAL A 159 7.10 -5.84 -17.19
N LYS A 160 7.92 -5.30 -16.27
CA LYS A 160 9.34 -5.63 -16.19
C LYS A 160 9.59 -7.12 -15.99
N LYS A 161 8.79 -7.80 -15.16
CA LYS A 161 8.90 -9.25 -14.94
C LYS A 161 8.56 -10.04 -16.20
N PHE A 162 7.56 -9.59 -16.97
CA PHE A 162 7.20 -10.19 -18.25
C PHE A 162 8.34 -10.11 -19.26
N PHE A 163 8.94 -8.93 -19.44
CA PHE A 163 10.08 -8.74 -20.36
C PHE A 163 11.28 -9.62 -19.98
N ILE A 164 11.66 -9.68 -18.70
CA ILE A 164 12.78 -10.51 -18.24
C ILE A 164 12.48 -12.01 -18.50
N LYS A 165 11.25 -12.44 -18.32
CA LYS A 165 10.85 -13.83 -18.57
C LYS A 165 10.86 -14.14 -20.06
N SER A 166 10.40 -13.25 -20.92
CA SER A 166 10.41 -13.43 -22.38
C SER A 166 11.83 -13.45 -22.94
N GLN A 167 12.74 -12.59 -22.48
CA GLN A 167 14.15 -12.62 -22.89
C GLN A 167 14.86 -13.94 -22.49
N LYS A 168 14.51 -14.53 -21.33
CA LYS A 168 15.05 -15.84 -20.92
C LYS A 168 14.48 -17.01 -21.72
N ALA A 169 13.31 -16.85 -22.32
CA ALA A 169 12.63 -17.87 -23.13
C ALA A 169 12.99 -17.79 -24.62
N MET A 170 13.68 -16.75 -25.07
CA MET A 170 14.18 -16.67 -26.46
C MET A 170 15.34 -17.63 -26.63
N PRO A 171 15.30 -18.53 -27.64
CA PRO A 171 16.45 -19.37 -27.96
C PRO A 171 17.64 -18.46 -28.30
N LYS A 172 18.82 -18.86 -27.82
CA LYS A 172 20.06 -18.19 -28.25
C LYS A 172 20.15 -18.29 -29.78
N ALA A 173 20.23 -17.16 -30.45
CA ALA A 173 20.51 -17.15 -31.88
C ALA A 173 21.80 -17.94 -32.13
N GLU A 174 21.73 -18.99 -32.93
CA GLU A 174 22.92 -19.69 -33.38
C GLU A 174 23.76 -18.71 -34.21
N PRO A 175 25.10 -18.71 -34.04
CA PRO A 175 25.95 -17.89 -34.86
C PRO A 175 25.80 -18.35 -36.34
N VAL A 176 25.39 -17.42 -37.19
CA VAL A 176 25.36 -17.63 -38.63
C VAL A 176 26.80 -17.94 -39.06
N ALA A 177 27.03 -19.16 -39.50
CA ALA A 177 28.33 -19.51 -40.09
C ALA A 177 28.61 -18.58 -41.26
N ALA A 178 29.70 -17.87 -41.20
CA ALA A 178 30.21 -17.09 -42.32
C ALA A 178 30.62 -18.05 -43.41
N GLU A 179 29.86 -18.13 -44.49
CA GLU A 179 30.30 -18.75 -45.73
C GLU A 179 31.47 -17.90 -46.28
N THR A 180 32.63 -18.51 -46.23
CA THR A 180 33.83 -17.98 -46.92
C THR A 180 33.77 -18.46 -48.36
N GLU A 181 33.57 -17.55 -49.32
CA GLU A 181 34.03 -17.73 -50.71
C GLU A 181 35.52 -17.35 -50.83
#